data_206df3571b7b2f49ddbfd078d89cdd9b
#
_entry.id   206df3571b7b2f49ddbfd078d89cdd9b
#
_cell.length_a   1.000
_cell.length_b   1.000
_cell.length_c   1.000
_cell.angle_alpha   90.00
_cell.angle_beta   90.00
_cell.angle_gamma   90.00
#
_symmetry.space_group_name_H-M   'P 1'
#
loop_
_entity.id
_entity.type
_entity.pdbx_description
1 polymer ?
#
loop_
_entity_poly.entity_id
_entity_poly.type
_entity_poly.pdbx_seq_one_letter_code
_entity_poly.pdbx_strand_id
1 'polypeptide(L)'
;RAAEDLTDTGLKEMRDLARETDAPHFGFIISARRAEVLHIPPKSNAISLRIGQNDTASDLSALADPTDDLTHPLRGPFARNEAPNPLLTEAAIKLCKLARLLPSAVVISAASGAAEALLLWMRNNDVLSTQVSEIKGFPETEANALTEVTSAKVPLEGAEDTRIVAFRPADGGIEH
;
A
#
# COMPACT_ATOMS: atom_id res chain seq x y z
N ARG A 1 -5.63 -1.36 6.06
CA ARG A 1 -5.83 0.10 5.86
C ARG A 1 -4.51 0.76 5.49
N ALA A 2 -4.52 1.71 4.56
CA ALA A 2 -3.35 2.54 4.25
C ALA A 2 -2.93 3.36 5.48
N ALA A 3 -1.63 3.70 5.57
CA ALA A 3 -1.10 4.44 6.70
C ALA A 3 -1.67 5.86 6.80
N GLU A 4 -1.91 6.52 5.68
CA GLU A 4 -2.45 7.89 5.61
C GLU A 4 -3.90 7.99 6.12
N ASP A 5 -4.70 6.92 5.92
CA ASP A 5 -6.10 6.85 6.33
C ASP A 5 -6.29 6.18 7.70
N LEU A 6 -5.20 5.91 8.40
CA LEU A 6 -5.24 5.21 9.67
C LEU A 6 -5.60 6.18 10.79
N THR A 7 -6.61 5.80 11.59
CA THR A 7 -7.00 6.48 12.82
C THR A 7 -6.77 5.56 14.01
N ASP A 8 -6.67 6.09 15.23
CA ASP A 8 -6.53 5.26 16.44
C ASP A 8 -7.73 4.33 16.63
N THR A 9 -8.94 4.79 16.30
CA THR A 9 -10.14 3.95 16.29
C THR A 9 -10.00 2.81 15.27
N GLY A 10 -9.59 3.12 14.04
CA GLY A 10 -9.37 2.11 13.01
C GLY A 10 -8.25 1.13 13.36
N LEU A 11 -7.17 1.58 13.97
CA LEU A 11 -6.10 0.72 14.44
C LEU A 11 -6.58 -0.22 15.56
N LYS A 12 -7.40 0.29 16.48
CA LYS A 12 -8.03 -0.52 17.53
C LYS A 12 -8.95 -1.59 16.95
N GLU A 13 -9.85 -1.21 16.02
CA GLU A 13 -10.74 -2.14 15.32
C GLU A 13 -9.95 -3.26 14.63
N MET A 14 -8.84 -2.94 13.97
CA MET A 14 -7.99 -3.94 13.33
C MET A 14 -7.29 -4.85 14.34
N ARG A 15 -6.89 -4.33 15.52
CA ARG A 15 -6.33 -5.15 16.61
C ARG A 15 -7.37 -6.11 17.16
N ASP A 16 -8.59 -5.63 17.36
CA ASP A 16 -9.70 -6.45 17.90
C ASP A 16 -10.07 -7.53 16.88
N LEU A 17 -10.22 -7.20 15.60
CA LEU A 17 -10.43 -8.16 14.53
C LEU A 17 -9.32 -9.22 14.46
N ALA A 18 -8.06 -8.81 14.58
CA ALA A 18 -6.94 -9.73 14.57
C ALA A 18 -6.98 -10.74 15.73
N ARG A 19 -7.46 -10.32 16.91
CA ARG A 19 -7.66 -11.22 18.07
C ARG A 19 -8.86 -12.14 17.88
N GLU A 20 -10.00 -11.59 17.44
CA GLU A 20 -11.24 -12.34 17.21
C GLU A 20 -11.08 -13.43 16.16
N THR A 21 -10.26 -13.19 15.16
CA THR A 21 -10.01 -14.14 14.05
C THR A 21 -8.78 -15.02 14.28
N ASP A 22 -8.13 -14.93 15.45
CA ASP A 22 -6.85 -15.59 15.74
C ASP A 22 -5.87 -15.42 14.57
N ALA A 23 -5.73 -14.18 14.12
CA ALA A 23 -5.00 -13.85 12.91
C ALA A 23 -3.53 -14.26 13.02
N PRO A 24 -3.03 -15.12 12.14
CA PRO A 24 -1.62 -15.55 12.17
C PRO A 24 -0.66 -14.41 11.86
N HIS A 25 -1.19 -13.33 11.33
CA HIS A 25 -0.41 -12.13 11.06
C HIS A 25 -1.23 -10.86 11.26
N PHE A 26 -0.67 -9.96 12.04
CA PHE A 26 -1.08 -8.55 12.18
C PHE A 26 0.19 -7.70 12.21
N GLY A 27 0.32 -6.76 11.26
CA GLY A 27 1.53 -5.97 11.18
C GLY A 27 1.43 -4.76 10.27
N PHE A 28 2.42 -3.89 10.40
CA PHE A 28 2.60 -2.71 9.58
C PHE A 28 3.55 -3.03 8.42
N ILE A 29 3.06 -2.91 7.20
CA ILE A 29 3.83 -3.20 5.99
C ILE A 29 4.38 -1.89 5.43
N ILE A 30 5.67 -1.89 5.11
CA ILE A 30 6.37 -0.81 4.43
C ILE A 30 7.11 -1.34 3.20
N SER A 31 7.38 -0.46 2.24
CA SER A 31 8.20 -0.82 1.08
C SER A 31 9.66 -1.08 1.46
N ALA A 32 10.37 -1.85 0.63
CA ALA A 32 11.82 -2.08 0.82
C ALA A 32 12.59 -0.76 0.86
N ARG A 33 12.24 0.20 -0.01
CA ARG A 33 12.87 1.52 -0.04
C ARG A 33 12.67 2.29 1.28
N ARG A 34 11.47 2.24 1.86
CA ARG A 34 11.20 2.87 3.15
C ARG A 34 11.97 2.17 4.28
N ALA A 35 12.06 0.84 4.24
CA ALA A 35 12.85 0.06 5.19
C ALA A 35 14.32 0.44 5.17
N GLU A 36 14.92 0.64 3.98
CA GLU A 36 16.31 1.10 3.84
C GLU A 36 16.55 2.44 4.52
N VAL A 37 15.65 3.42 4.31
CA VAL A 37 15.73 4.74 4.96
C VAL A 37 15.66 4.61 6.48
N LEU A 38 14.84 3.71 6.99
CA LEU A 38 14.72 3.42 8.43
C LEU A 38 15.83 2.51 8.96
N HIS A 39 16.87 2.25 8.18
CA HIS A 39 17.99 1.34 8.51
C HIS A 39 17.55 -0.10 8.84
N ILE A 40 16.44 -0.55 8.25
CA ILE A 40 15.94 -1.93 8.35
C ILE A 40 16.39 -2.67 7.08
N PRO A 41 17.35 -3.62 7.15
CA PRO A 41 17.82 -4.32 5.96
C PRO A 41 16.66 -5.04 5.26
N PRO A 42 16.30 -4.72 4.00
CA PRO A 42 15.19 -5.36 3.32
C PRO A 42 15.59 -6.80 2.93
N LYS A 43 14.67 -7.76 3.13
CA LYS A 43 14.80 -9.16 2.68
C LYS A 43 13.87 -9.46 1.50
N SER A 44 12.96 -8.54 1.17
CA SER A 44 11.94 -8.66 0.13
C SER A 44 11.45 -7.26 -0.28
N ASN A 45 10.61 -7.16 -1.29
CA ASN A 45 10.05 -5.89 -1.78
C ASN A 45 9.14 -5.17 -0.77
N ALA A 46 8.63 -5.90 0.22
CA ALA A 46 7.80 -5.37 1.30
C ALA A 46 8.22 -6.01 2.63
N ILE A 47 8.30 -5.19 3.67
CA ILE A 47 8.73 -5.59 5.01
C ILE A 47 7.55 -5.45 5.96
N SER A 48 7.31 -6.46 6.80
CA SER A 48 6.35 -6.36 7.89
C SER A 48 7.04 -6.03 9.20
N LEU A 49 6.53 -5.01 9.86
CA LEU A 49 6.94 -4.59 11.19
C LEU A 49 5.88 -4.99 12.21
N ARG A 50 6.31 -5.35 13.39
CA ARG A 50 5.43 -5.64 14.52
C ARG A 50 4.85 -4.33 15.04
N ILE A 51 3.54 -4.28 15.23
CA ILE A 51 2.85 -3.16 15.86
C ILE A 51 2.84 -3.40 17.35
N GLY A 52 3.43 -2.49 18.12
CA GLY A 52 3.42 -2.50 19.58
C GLY A 52 2.02 -2.24 20.14
N GLN A 53 1.81 -2.60 21.40
CA GLN A 53 0.51 -2.37 22.05
C GLN A 53 0.17 -0.89 22.21
N ASN A 54 1.19 -0.06 22.39
CA ASN A 54 1.08 1.38 22.62
C ASN A 54 1.26 2.22 21.35
N ASP A 55 1.56 1.59 20.20
CA ASP A 55 1.71 2.32 18.94
C ASP A 55 0.38 2.94 18.55
N THR A 56 0.41 4.22 18.22
CA THR A 56 -0.73 5.00 17.73
C THR A 56 -0.78 5.02 16.19
N ALA A 57 -1.92 5.41 15.64
CA ALA A 57 -2.02 5.65 14.21
C ALA A 57 -1.02 6.72 13.75
N SER A 58 -0.81 7.75 14.55
CA SER A 58 0.17 8.82 14.28
C SER A 58 1.60 8.27 14.20
N ASP A 59 1.98 7.34 15.09
CA ASP A 59 3.31 6.71 15.04
C ASP A 59 3.52 5.94 13.75
N LEU A 60 2.51 5.18 13.30
CA LEU A 60 2.56 4.40 12.07
C LEU A 60 2.55 5.29 10.82
N SER A 61 1.73 6.35 10.81
CA SER A 61 1.73 7.36 9.75
C SER A 61 3.10 8.02 9.62
N ALA A 62 3.67 8.42 10.72
CA ALA A 62 4.99 9.03 10.75
C ALA A 62 6.11 8.06 10.31
N LEU A 63 5.95 6.74 10.53
CA LEU A 63 6.86 5.74 9.95
C LEU A 63 6.71 5.62 8.44
N ALA A 64 5.53 5.88 7.90
CA ALA A 64 5.26 5.83 6.46
C ALA A 64 5.80 7.08 5.75
N ASP A 65 5.67 8.25 6.35
CA ASP A 65 5.94 9.55 5.74
C ASP A 65 7.43 9.94 5.84
N PRO A 66 8.13 10.12 4.71
CA PRO A 66 9.51 10.60 4.71
C PRO A 66 9.68 12.02 5.27
N THR A 67 8.64 12.86 5.23
CA THR A 67 8.71 14.25 5.73
C THR A 67 8.88 14.31 7.24
N ASP A 68 8.44 13.27 7.95
CA ASP A 68 8.57 13.15 9.40
C ASP A 68 9.95 12.65 9.89
N ASP A 69 10.84 12.26 8.98
CA ASP A 69 12.15 11.72 9.35
C ASP A 69 13.04 12.75 10.07
N LEU A 70 12.90 14.02 9.71
CA LEU A 70 13.66 15.10 10.33
C LEU A 70 13.16 15.45 11.73
N THR A 71 11.87 15.29 11.98
CA THR A 71 11.26 15.57 13.29
C THR A 71 11.50 14.45 14.31
N HIS A 72 11.73 13.22 13.80
CA HIS A 72 11.94 12.05 14.63
C HIS A 72 13.17 11.22 14.17
N PRO A 73 14.39 11.75 14.27
CA PRO A 73 15.57 11.16 13.62
C PRO A 73 16.05 9.83 14.26
N LEU A 74 15.62 9.52 15.49
CA LEU A 74 16.07 8.34 16.25
C LEU A 74 14.91 7.39 16.53
N ARG A 75 14.29 6.85 15.47
CA ARG A 75 13.24 5.83 15.60
C ARG A 75 13.85 4.42 15.63
N GLY A 76 13.26 3.56 16.42
CA GLY A 76 13.67 2.15 16.55
C GLY A 76 14.19 1.79 17.93
N PRO A 77 14.62 0.55 18.15
CA PRO A 77 14.69 -0.52 17.15
C PRO A 77 13.32 -1.04 16.71
N PHE A 78 13.20 -1.38 15.43
CA PHE A 78 11.97 -1.94 14.88
C PHE A 78 12.00 -3.46 14.91
N ALA A 79 10.99 -4.08 15.54
CA ALA A 79 10.81 -5.52 15.50
C ALA A 79 10.11 -5.91 14.18
N ARG A 80 10.70 -6.86 13.46
CA ARG A 80 10.04 -7.45 12.29
C ARG A 80 9.00 -8.47 12.70
N ASN A 81 7.94 -8.57 11.94
CA ASN A 81 7.10 -9.75 11.94
C ASN A 81 7.75 -10.84 11.07
N GLU A 82 7.68 -12.07 11.54
CA GLU A 82 7.96 -13.21 10.69
C GLU A 82 6.89 -13.30 9.60
N ALA A 83 7.31 -13.71 8.42
CA ALA A 83 6.71 -13.40 7.16
C ALA A 83 5.20 -13.67 7.05
N PRO A 84 4.41 -12.65 6.78
CA PRO A 84 3.14 -12.84 6.09
C PRO A 84 3.42 -13.42 4.70
N ASN A 85 2.37 -14.00 4.09
CA ASN A 85 2.45 -14.42 2.70
C ASN A 85 3.03 -13.25 1.85
N PRO A 86 4.18 -13.42 1.16
CA PRO A 86 4.80 -12.36 0.37
C PRO A 86 3.86 -11.76 -0.68
N LEU A 87 2.96 -12.59 -1.25
CA LEU A 87 1.97 -12.15 -2.23
C LEU A 87 1.01 -11.12 -1.63
N LEU A 88 0.61 -11.29 -0.37
CA LEU A 88 -0.30 -10.36 0.32
C LEU A 88 0.39 -9.04 0.62
N THR A 89 1.64 -9.08 1.11
CA THR A 89 2.39 -7.86 1.45
C THR A 89 2.75 -7.03 0.23
N GLU A 90 3.17 -7.68 -0.84
CA GLU A 90 3.45 -7.02 -2.11
C GLU A 90 2.18 -6.42 -2.73
N ALA A 91 1.05 -7.15 -2.68
CA ALA A 91 -0.23 -6.66 -3.15
C ALA A 91 -0.71 -5.44 -2.36
N ALA A 92 -0.55 -5.44 -1.03
CA ALA A 92 -0.90 -4.30 -0.19
C ALA A 92 -0.10 -3.05 -0.56
N ILE A 93 1.23 -3.16 -0.73
CA ILE A 93 2.08 -2.05 -1.18
C ILE A 93 1.69 -1.58 -2.58
N LYS A 94 1.42 -2.53 -3.49
CA LYS A 94 1.01 -2.18 -4.86
C LYS A 94 -0.35 -1.47 -4.88
N LEU A 95 -1.30 -1.92 -4.07
CA LEU A 95 -2.62 -1.29 -3.94
C LEU A 95 -2.50 0.15 -3.42
N CYS A 96 -1.68 0.41 -2.39
CA CYS A 96 -1.40 1.77 -1.93
C CYS A 96 -0.84 2.66 -3.06
N LYS A 97 0.12 2.13 -3.83
CA LYS A 97 0.70 2.87 -4.97
C LYS A 97 -0.33 3.17 -6.07
N LEU A 98 -1.19 2.22 -6.40
CA LEU A 98 -2.27 2.42 -7.37
C LEU A 98 -3.27 3.48 -6.89
N ALA A 99 -3.55 3.50 -5.60
CA ALA A 99 -4.38 4.54 -4.96
C ALA A 99 -3.65 5.88 -4.78
N ARG A 100 -2.37 5.99 -5.20
CA ARG A 100 -1.51 7.18 -5.03
C ARG A 100 -1.30 7.57 -3.57
N LEU A 101 -1.33 6.59 -2.69
CA LEU A 101 -1.03 6.73 -1.26
C LEU A 101 0.42 6.31 -0.96
N LEU A 102 0.93 6.71 0.21
CA LEU A 102 2.20 6.22 0.72
C LEU A 102 2.21 4.68 0.71
N PRO A 103 3.29 4.03 0.24
CA PRO A 103 3.33 2.58 0.11
C PRO A 103 3.54 1.89 1.46
N SER A 104 2.54 2.05 2.34
CA SER A 104 2.52 1.55 3.71
C SER A 104 1.09 1.25 4.16
N ALA A 105 0.89 0.14 4.87
CA ALA A 105 -0.44 -0.26 5.34
C ALA A 105 -0.39 -1.14 6.58
N VAL A 106 -1.43 -1.10 7.40
CA VAL A 106 -1.71 -2.14 8.39
C VAL A 106 -2.43 -3.29 7.71
N VAL A 107 -1.93 -4.50 7.90
CA VAL A 107 -2.43 -5.73 7.26
C VAL A 107 -2.70 -6.80 8.30
N ILE A 108 -3.81 -7.52 8.11
CA ILE A 108 -4.21 -8.70 8.87
C ILE A 108 -4.32 -9.87 7.90
N SER A 109 -3.80 -11.02 8.28
CA SER A 109 -4.07 -12.28 7.58
C SER A 109 -5.04 -13.11 8.41
N ALA A 110 -6.20 -13.46 7.86
CA ALA A 110 -7.13 -14.33 8.54
C ALA A 110 -6.61 -15.77 8.56
N ALA A 111 -6.86 -16.49 9.65
CA ALA A 111 -6.67 -17.93 9.73
C ALA A 111 -7.62 -18.65 8.76
N SER A 112 -7.25 -19.84 8.29
CA SER A 112 -8.05 -20.61 7.32
C SER A 112 -9.49 -20.90 7.79
N GLY A 113 -9.76 -20.94 9.11
CA GLY A 113 -11.09 -21.14 9.69
C GLY A 113 -11.87 -19.84 9.94
N ALA A 114 -11.28 -18.66 9.76
CA ALA A 114 -11.90 -17.38 10.09
C ALA A 114 -12.51 -16.64 8.86
N ALA A 115 -12.59 -17.32 7.72
CA ALA A 115 -13.07 -16.71 6.48
C ALA A 115 -14.51 -16.16 6.61
N GLU A 116 -15.39 -16.87 7.29
CA GLU A 116 -16.79 -16.45 7.50
C GLU A 116 -16.89 -15.21 8.39
N ALA A 117 -16.13 -15.18 9.50
CA ALA A 117 -16.07 -14.02 10.40
C ALA A 117 -15.51 -12.79 9.69
N LEU A 118 -14.47 -12.97 8.88
CA LEU A 118 -13.90 -11.89 8.08
C LEU A 118 -14.89 -11.36 7.03
N LEU A 119 -15.59 -12.24 6.31
CA LEU A 119 -16.60 -11.84 5.33
C LEU A 119 -17.76 -11.09 5.98
N LEU A 120 -18.20 -11.53 7.16
CA LEU A 120 -19.25 -10.84 7.91
C LEU A 120 -18.77 -9.45 8.35
N TRP A 121 -17.55 -9.35 8.88
CA TRP A 121 -16.95 -8.08 9.26
C TRP A 121 -16.85 -7.14 8.06
N MET A 122 -16.37 -7.63 6.91
CA MET A 122 -16.26 -6.84 5.68
C MET A 122 -17.62 -6.27 5.24
N ARG A 123 -18.69 -7.09 5.27
CA ARG A 123 -20.05 -6.64 4.93
C ARG A 123 -20.56 -5.57 5.88
N ASN A 124 -20.31 -5.73 7.18
CA ASN A 124 -20.77 -4.78 8.20
C ASN A 124 -20.01 -3.44 8.17
N ASN A 125 -18.85 -3.42 7.53
CA ASN A 125 -17.99 -2.23 7.43
C ASN A 125 -17.84 -1.71 5.99
N ASP A 126 -18.69 -2.16 5.06
CA ASP A 126 -18.67 -1.77 3.64
C ASP A 126 -17.27 -1.90 2.98
N VAL A 127 -16.53 -2.95 3.35
CA VAL A 127 -15.19 -3.20 2.81
C VAL A 127 -15.29 -3.98 1.52
N LEU A 128 -14.71 -3.43 0.47
CA LEU A 128 -14.60 -4.09 -0.84
C LEU A 128 -13.54 -5.19 -0.83
N SER A 129 -13.72 -6.21 -1.67
CA SER A 129 -12.75 -7.27 -1.89
C SER A 129 -12.25 -7.29 -3.33
N THR A 130 -10.99 -7.61 -3.52
CA THR A 130 -10.38 -7.82 -4.82
C THR A 130 -9.36 -8.96 -4.75
N GLN A 131 -9.04 -9.56 -5.89
CA GLN A 131 -8.03 -10.61 -5.96
C GLN A 131 -6.63 -10.02 -6.17
N VAL A 132 -5.62 -10.70 -5.63
CA VAL A 132 -4.20 -10.30 -5.82
C VAL A 132 -3.82 -10.27 -7.31
N SER A 133 -4.39 -11.17 -8.12
CA SER A 133 -4.18 -11.19 -9.58
C SER A 133 -4.70 -9.93 -10.26
N GLU A 134 -5.84 -9.40 -9.83
CA GLU A 134 -6.42 -8.16 -10.36
C GLU A 134 -5.53 -6.96 -10.03
N ILE A 135 -5.04 -6.86 -8.76
CA ILE A 135 -4.09 -5.83 -8.36
C ILE A 135 -2.80 -5.90 -9.20
N LYS A 136 -2.31 -7.11 -9.49
CA LYS A 136 -1.10 -7.30 -10.29
C LYS A 136 -1.29 -6.94 -11.76
N GLY A 137 -2.43 -7.27 -12.35
CA GLY A 137 -2.74 -7.02 -13.75
C GLY A 137 -3.23 -5.60 -14.05
N PHE A 138 -3.64 -4.83 -13.04
CA PHE A 138 -4.26 -3.52 -13.21
C PHE A 138 -3.46 -2.54 -14.09
N PRO A 139 -2.12 -2.36 -13.92
CA PRO A 139 -1.36 -1.43 -14.75
C PRO A 139 -1.37 -1.78 -16.26
N GLU A 140 -1.38 -3.07 -16.59
CA GLU A 140 -1.45 -3.52 -17.99
C GLU A 140 -2.84 -3.25 -18.58
N THR A 141 -3.88 -3.48 -17.80
CA THR A 141 -5.27 -3.19 -18.17
C THR A 141 -5.46 -1.70 -18.38
N GLU A 142 -4.94 -0.87 -17.47
CA GLU A 142 -5.00 0.60 -17.55
C GLU A 142 -4.24 1.11 -18.78
N ALA A 143 -3.03 0.62 -19.03
CA ALA A 143 -2.24 1.01 -20.19
C ALA A 143 -2.95 0.66 -21.52
N ASN A 144 -3.63 -0.48 -21.58
CA ASN A 144 -4.40 -0.90 -22.77
C ASN A 144 -5.71 -0.11 -22.94
N ALA A 145 -6.18 0.56 -21.90
CA ALA A 145 -7.40 1.38 -21.92
C ALA A 145 -7.14 2.87 -22.11
N LEU A 146 -5.89 3.26 -22.36
CA LEU A 146 -5.52 4.64 -22.67
C LEU A 146 -6.13 5.08 -24.00
N THR A 147 -6.73 6.28 -24.02
CA THR A 147 -7.24 6.91 -25.24
C THR A 147 -6.41 8.13 -25.59
N GLU A 148 -6.03 8.27 -26.87
CA GLU A 148 -5.37 9.50 -27.35
C GLU A 148 -6.38 10.65 -27.30
N VAL A 149 -6.00 11.72 -26.59
CA VAL A 149 -6.82 12.93 -26.45
C VAL A 149 -6.41 13.97 -27.47
N THR A 150 -5.12 14.17 -27.62
CA THR A 150 -4.55 15.15 -28.56
C THR A 150 -3.10 14.83 -28.87
N SER A 151 -2.61 15.41 -29.96
CA SER A 151 -1.21 15.31 -30.29
C SER A 151 -0.73 16.59 -31.01
N ALA A 152 0.52 16.94 -30.80
CA ALA A 152 1.17 18.09 -31.42
C ALA A 152 2.55 17.75 -31.97
N LYS A 153 2.92 18.35 -33.10
CA LYS A 153 4.31 18.32 -33.56
C LYS A 153 5.12 19.31 -32.73
N VAL A 154 6.19 18.82 -32.12
CA VAL A 154 7.12 19.61 -31.32
C VAL A 154 8.53 19.33 -31.84
N PRO A 155 9.03 20.12 -32.80
CA PRO A 155 10.36 19.89 -33.33
C PRO A 155 11.41 20.11 -32.24
N LEU A 156 12.25 19.11 -32.03
CA LEU A 156 13.37 19.14 -31.09
C LEU A 156 14.67 19.23 -31.93
N GLU A 157 15.69 19.86 -31.39
CA GLU A 157 17.01 19.92 -32.03
C GLU A 157 17.54 18.48 -32.24
N GLY A 158 17.82 18.15 -33.50
CA GLY A 158 18.23 16.78 -33.90
C GLY A 158 17.10 15.73 -34.00
N ALA A 159 15.83 16.13 -33.80
CA ALA A 159 14.66 15.27 -33.94
C ALA A 159 13.43 16.10 -34.38
N GLU A 160 13.50 16.67 -35.56
CA GLU A 160 12.55 17.67 -36.06
C GLU A 160 11.13 17.13 -36.29
N ASP A 161 10.99 15.83 -36.51
CA ASP A 161 9.71 15.14 -36.71
C ASP A 161 9.08 14.59 -35.40
N THR A 162 9.53 15.07 -34.23
CA THR A 162 9.01 14.64 -32.95
C THR A 162 7.54 15.05 -32.78
N ARG A 163 6.75 14.13 -32.26
CA ARG A 163 5.33 14.32 -31.91
C ARG A 163 5.10 14.00 -30.46
N ILE A 164 4.48 14.89 -29.73
CA ILE A 164 3.99 14.65 -28.38
C ILE A 164 2.53 14.22 -28.49
N VAL A 165 2.18 13.15 -27.80
CA VAL A 165 0.82 12.59 -27.75
C VAL A 165 0.37 12.56 -26.30
N ALA A 166 -0.79 13.13 -26.01
CA ALA A 166 -1.41 13.06 -24.69
C ALA A 166 -2.45 11.93 -24.65
N PHE A 167 -2.37 11.10 -23.61
CA PHE A 167 -3.29 10.01 -23.38
C PHE A 167 -4.08 10.24 -22.09
N ARG A 168 -5.35 9.83 -22.10
CA ARG A 168 -6.24 9.85 -20.93
C ARG A 168 -6.55 8.43 -20.51
N PRO A 169 -6.36 8.10 -19.20
CA PRO A 169 -6.78 6.81 -18.66
C PRO A 169 -8.30 6.70 -18.60
N ALA A 170 -8.81 5.47 -18.70
CA ALA A 170 -10.25 5.21 -18.71
C ALA A 170 -10.96 5.54 -17.38
N ASP A 171 -10.20 5.56 -16.28
CA ASP A 171 -10.69 5.92 -14.94
C ASP A 171 -10.87 7.43 -14.70
N GLY A 172 -10.55 8.27 -15.72
CA GLY A 172 -10.60 9.72 -15.61
C GLY A 172 -9.43 10.33 -14.84
N GLY A 173 -8.35 9.59 -14.62
CA GLY A 173 -7.12 10.06 -14.00
C GLY A 173 -6.40 11.17 -14.78
N ILE A 174 -5.20 11.54 -14.30
CA ILE A 174 -4.39 12.60 -14.93
C ILE A 174 -3.94 12.14 -16.31
N GLU A 175 -4.02 13.06 -17.28
CA GLU A 175 -3.49 12.84 -18.64
C GLU A 175 -1.96 12.69 -18.61
N HIS A 176 -1.44 11.79 -19.42
CA HIS A 176 -0.02 11.45 -19.51
C HIS A 176 0.57 11.83 -20.87
#